data_dc39aafdb1a3e1659eacd49137dfa0b1
#
_entry.id   dc39aafdb1a3e1659eacd49137dfa0b1
#
_cell.length_a   1.000
_cell.length_b   1.000
_cell.length_c   1.000
_cell.angle_alpha   90.00
_cell.angle_beta   90.00
_cell.angle_gamma   90.00
#
_symmetry.space_group_name_H-M   'P 1'
#
loop_
_entity.id
_entity.type
_entity.pdbx_description
1 polymer ?
#
loop_
_entity_poly.entity_id
_entity_poly.type
_entity_poly.pdbx_seq_one_letter_code
_entity_poly.pdbx_strand_id
1 'polypeptide(L)'
;MRLDPFTVVLIAVVTLASLFPCEGQVAVWFGLLTKLAVALLFFMHGAKLSRQNLLAGLGHWRLHLVVMLSTFVLFPLLGLLLTPLVPSWLSPAIYLGFLYLCALPATVQSAIAFTSMAGGNVSAAVCSASASSILGIFLSPVLVGMMIHVQGEGIDTWHSIQSIMMQLMLPFVVGHLSRPLIGRWVDSHRPLIGKLDQSSILLVVYVAFSEAVVQGIWHQVGWYDLASIVLLSCVLLALVLCWNVWISRRLGFDKADEITIVFCGSKKSLANGVPMANVMFPAPSVGVMVLPLMIFHQIQLMVCAVLARRYHEQGH
;
A
#
# COMPACT_ATOMS: atom_id res chain seq x y z
N MET A 1 -2.04 24.01 4.80
CA MET A 1 -2.25 22.64 4.29
C MET A 1 -2.95 21.89 5.43
N ARG A 2 -4.19 21.45 5.24
CA ARG A 2 -4.88 20.65 6.28
C ARG A 2 -4.46 19.19 6.08
N LEU A 3 -3.96 18.56 7.13
CA LEU A 3 -3.70 17.11 7.13
C LEU A 3 -5.03 16.38 6.87
N ASP A 4 -4.95 15.28 6.12
CA ASP A 4 -6.10 14.40 5.93
C ASP A 4 -6.59 13.89 7.30
N PRO A 5 -7.91 13.92 7.59
CA PRO A 5 -8.46 13.48 8.88
C PRO A 5 -8.03 12.05 9.25
N PHE A 6 -7.92 11.15 8.28
CA PHE A 6 -7.46 9.78 8.54
C PHE A 6 -6.01 9.74 9.02
N THR A 7 -5.15 10.60 8.47
CA THR A 7 -3.75 10.76 8.91
C THR A 7 -3.66 11.21 10.36
N VAL A 8 -4.48 12.18 10.76
CA VAL A 8 -4.51 12.66 12.15
C VAL A 8 -4.91 11.52 13.10
N VAL A 9 -5.95 10.76 12.74
CA VAL A 9 -6.40 9.60 13.53
C VAL A 9 -5.32 8.52 13.57
N LEU A 10 -4.63 8.26 12.46
CA LEU A 10 -3.54 7.29 12.39
C LEU A 10 -2.39 7.66 13.34
N ILE A 11 -1.96 8.92 13.34
CA ILE A 11 -0.94 9.43 14.26
C ILE A 11 -1.41 9.30 15.72
N ALA A 12 -2.67 9.65 16.00
CA ALA A 12 -3.24 9.50 17.34
C ALA A 12 -3.24 8.03 17.80
N VAL A 13 -3.56 7.08 16.91
CA VAL A 13 -3.54 5.64 17.22
C VAL A 13 -2.12 5.15 17.48
N VAL A 14 -1.13 5.58 16.69
CA VAL A 14 0.29 5.26 16.94
C VAL A 14 0.74 5.81 18.29
N THR A 15 0.39 7.06 18.61
CA THR A 15 0.69 7.68 19.90
C THR A 15 0.02 6.91 21.04
N LEU A 16 -1.26 6.54 20.88
CA LEU A 16 -2.01 5.76 21.86
C LEU A 16 -1.35 4.37 22.09
N ALA A 17 -0.98 3.66 21.03
CA ALA A 17 -0.29 2.38 21.11
C ALA A 17 1.07 2.51 21.81
N SER A 18 1.75 3.65 21.65
CA SER A 18 3.05 3.92 22.28
C SER A 18 2.93 4.26 23.77
N LEU A 19 1.84 4.93 24.19
CA LEU A 19 1.60 5.32 25.60
C LEU A 19 0.87 4.24 26.39
N PHE A 20 -0.03 3.51 25.72
CA PHE A 20 -0.89 2.49 26.32
C PHE A 20 -0.88 1.23 25.44
N PRO A 21 0.25 0.51 25.40
CA PRO A 21 0.33 -0.73 24.62
C PRO A 21 -0.60 -1.80 25.21
N CYS A 22 -1.21 -2.60 24.33
CA CYS A 22 -1.98 -3.75 24.78
C CYS A 22 -1.05 -4.91 25.12
N GLU A 23 -1.24 -5.49 26.32
CA GLU A 23 -0.42 -6.58 26.85
C GLU A 23 -1.27 -7.74 27.38
N GLY A 24 -0.64 -8.89 27.56
CA GLY A 24 -1.25 -10.06 28.17
C GLY A 24 -2.48 -10.57 27.43
N GLN A 25 -3.56 -10.88 28.16
CA GLN A 25 -4.80 -11.44 27.59
C GLN A 25 -5.50 -10.45 26.63
N VAL A 26 -5.36 -9.14 26.86
CA VAL A 26 -5.94 -8.11 26.00
C VAL A 26 -5.28 -8.15 24.62
N ALA A 27 -3.96 -8.30 24.54
CA ALA A 27 -3.24 -8.44 23.28
C ALA A 27 -3.71 -9.66 22.47
N VAL A 28 -4.01 -10.79 23.13
CA VAL A 28 -4.54 -12.00 22.48
C VAL A 28 -5.91 -11.71 21.83
N TRP A 29 -6.82 -11.05 22.58
CA TRP A 29 -8.14 -10.69 22.05
C TRP A 29 -8.06 -9.69 20.87
N PHE A 30 -7.21 -8.67 21.01
CA PHE A 30 -6.98 -7.71 19.92
C PHE A 30 -6.32 -8.38 18.70
N GLY A 31 -5.42 -9.33 18.91
CA GLY A 31 -4.83 -10.13 17.83
C GLY A 31 -5.85 -10.96 17.07
N LEU A 32 -6.79 -11.60 17.75
CA LEU A 32 -7.91 -12.33 17.12
C LEU A 32 -8.83 -11.39 16.35
N LEU A 33 -9.20 -10.27 16.96
CA LEU A 33 -10.04 -9.24 16.32
C LEU A 33 -9.36 -8.69 15.06
N THR A 34 -8.05 -8.47 15.12
CA THR A 34 -7.26 -8.01 13.96
C THR A 34 -7.30 -9.03 12.82
N LYS A 35 -7.12 -10.32 13.10
CA LYS A 35 -7.21 -11.37 12.07
C LYS A 35 -8.58 -11.39 11.39
N LEU A 36 -9.64 -11.28 12.18
CA LEU A 36 -11.01 -11.20 11.66
C LEU A 36 -11.24 -9.92 10.83
N ALA A 37 -10.75 -8.79 11.32
CA ALA A 37 -10.86 -7.51 10.61
C ALA A 37 -10.12 -7.53 9.26
N VAL A 38 -8.93 -8.12 9.21
CA VAL A 38 -8.15 -8.29 7.97
C VAL A 38 -8.89 -9.24 7.00
N ALA A 39 -9.40 -10.37 7.46
CA ALA A 39 -10.17 -11.29 6.63
C ALA A 39 -11.42 -10.61 6.06
N LEU A 40 -12.16 -9.87 6.90
CA LEU A 40 -13.35 -9.11 6.48
C LEU A 40 -12.98 -8.01 5.47
N LEU A 41 -11.86 -7.31 5.67
CA LEU A 41 -11.36 -6.29 4.74
C LEU A 41 -11.10 -6.90 3.35
N PHE A 42 -10.38 -8.02 3.25
CA PHE A 42 -10.13 -8.68 1.96
C PHE A 42 -11.40 -9.27 1.35
N PHE A 43 -12.31 -9.81 2.16
CA PHE A 43 -13.64 -10.23 1.70
C PHE A 43 -14.41 -9.05 1.06
N MET A 44 -14.45 -7.90 1.73
CA MET A 44 -15.11 -6.70 1.20
C MET A 44 -14.42 -6.16 -0.07
N HIS A 45 -13.09 -6.24 -0.15
CA HIS A 45 -12.37 -5.91 -1.39
C HIS A 45 -12.78 -6.81 -2.56
N GLY A 46 -12.95 -8.11 -2.31
CA GLY A 46 -13.49 -9.04 -3.31
C GLY A 46 -14.91 -8.70 -3.72
N ALA A 47 -15.78 -8.41 -2.75
CA ALA A 47 -17.19 -8.08 -2.98
C ALA A 47 -17.40 -6.73 -3.71
N LYS A 48 -16.51 -5.76 -3.53
CA LYS A 48 -16.55 -4.47 -4.25
C LYS A 48 -16.23 -4.61 -5.74
N LEU A 49 -15.54 -5.68 -6.15
CA LEU A 49 -15.05 -5.85 -7.50
C LEU A 49 -16.17 -6.14 -8.49
N SER A 50 -16.52 -5.20 -9.36
CA SER A 50 -17.51 -5.40 -10.41
C SER A 50 -16.85 -5.87 -11.72
N ARG A 51 -17.46 -6.86 -12.38
CA ARG A 51 -17.02 -7.34 -13.71
C ARG A 51 -17.04 -6.24 -14.76
N GLN A 52 -18.02 -5.33 -14.66
CA GLN A 52 -18.14 -4.19 -15.59
C GLN A 52 -16.94 -3.25 -15.51
N ASN A 53 -16.43 -2.96 -14.30
CA ASN A 53 -15.26 -2.11 -14.12
C ASN A 53 -13.98 -2.76 -14.66
N LEU A 54 -13.87 -4.08 -14.58
CA LEU A 54 -12.75 -4.83 -15.17
C LEU A 54 -12.78 -4.78 -16.70
N LEU A 55 -13.97 -4.96 -17.29
CA LEU A 55 -14.13 -4.96 -18.76
C LEU A 55 -13.99 -3.58 -19.38
N ALA A 56 -14.48 -2.53 -18.71
CA ALA A 56 -14.40 -1.16 -19.19
C ALA A 56 -12.95 -0.65 -19.35
N GLY A 57 -12.01 -1.21 -18.59
CA GLY A 57 -10.60 -0.82 -18.62
C GLY A 57 -9.76 -1.48 -19.71
N LEU A 58 -10.24 -2.55 -20.33
CA LEU A 58 -9.43 -3.32 -21.30
C LEU A 58 -9.03 -2.52 -22.55
N GLY A 59 -9.74 -1.44 -22.87
CA GLY A 59 -9.45 -0.58 -24.03
C GLY A 59 -8.10 0.15 -23.96
N HIS A 60 -7.60 0.48 -22.77
CA HIS A 60 -6.34 1.22 -22.54
C HIS A 60 -5.18 0.33 -22.05
N TRP A 61 -5.02 -0.86 -22.63
CA TRP A 61 -4.06 -1.86 -22.16
C TRP A 61 -2.62 -1.32 -22.04
N ARG A 62 -2.17 -0.43 -22.96
CA ARG A 62 -0.83 0.18 -22.91
C ARG A 62 -0.61 1.02 -21.65
N LEU A 63 -1.62 1.83 -21.29
CA LEU A 63 -1.61 2.64 -20.06
C LEU A 63 -1.55 1.73 -18.82
N HIS A 64 -2.40 0.71 -18.78
CA HIS A 64 -2.43 -0.23 -17.66
C HIS A 64 -1.12 -0.98 -17.51
N LEU A 65 -0.51 -1.39 -18.62
CA LEU A 65 0.80 -2.06 -18.63
C LEU A 65 1.89 -1.15 -18.03
N VAL A 66 1.95 0.14 -18.43
CA VAL A 66 2.93 1.09 -17.87
C VAL A 66 2.73 1.27 -16.38
N VAL A 67 1.49 1.43 -15.91
CA VAL A 67 1.18 1.53 -14.47
C VAL A 67 1.61 0.28 -13.71
N MET A 68 1.30 -0.93 -14.25
CA MET A 68 1.68 -2.20 -13.62
C MET A 68 3.21 -2.38 -13.58
N LEU A 69 3.91 -2.06 -14.66
CA LEU A 69 5.38 -2.12 -14.71
C LEU A 69 6.01 -1.12 -13.74
N SER A 70 5.47 0.09 -13.62
CA SER A 70 5.94 1.06 -12.63
C SER A 70 5.72 0.54 -11.21
N THR A 71 4.56 -0.06 -10.92
CA THR A 71 4.18 -0.52 -9.58
C THR A 71 4.92 -1.80 -9.16
N PHE A 72 5.01 -2.81 -10.04
CA PHE A 72 5.47 -4.15 -9.68
C PHE A 72 6.84 -4.54 -10.27
N VAL A 73 7.45 -3.68 -11.09
CA VAL A 73 8.81 -3.91 -11.60
C VAL A 73 9.74 -2.75 -11.20
N LEU A 74 9.41 -1.52 -11.55
CA LEU A 74 10.26 -0.37 -11.27
C LEU A 74 10.49 -0.18 -9.77
N PHE A 75 9.42 -0.14 -8.97
CA PHE A 75 9.54 0.02 -7.52
C PHE A 75 10.37 -1.10 -6.86
N PRO A 76 10.12 -2.40 -7.11
CA PRO A 76 10.98 -3.48 -6.61
C PRO A 76 12.45 -3.33 -7.01
N LEU A 77 12.74 -2.98 -8.27
CA LEU A 77 14.11 -2.74 -8.73
C LEU A 77 14.77 -1.59 -7.97
N LEU A 78 14.05 -0.47 -7.77
CA LEU A 78 14.55 0.66 -6.99
C LEU A 78 14.77 0.26 -5.52
N GLY A 79 13.91 -0.57 -4.95
CA GLY A 79 14.09 -1.13 -3.60
C GLY A 79 15.35 -1.98 -3.49
N LEU A 80 15.62 -2.84 -4.46
CA LEU A 80 16.83 -3.65 -4.51
C LEU A 80 18.10 -2.79 -4.71
N LEU A 81 18.01 -1.66 -5.42
CA LEU A 81 19.12 -0.73 -5.59
C LEU A 81 19.53 -0.05 -4.27
N LEU A 82 18.74 -0.12 -3.20
CA LEU A 82 19.10 0.37 -1.88
C LEU A 82 20.03 -0.60 -1.12
N THR A 83 20.22 -1.84 -1.59
CA THR A 83 21.08 -2.86 -0.93
C THR A 83 22.48 -2.35 -0.55
N PRO A 84 23.20 -1.57 -1.39
CA PRO A 84 24.53 -1.08 -1.03
C PRO A 84 24.57 -0.14 0.18
N LEU A 85 23.41 0.39 0.59
CA LEU A 85 23.30 1.28 1.75
C LEU A 85 23.24 0.52 3.07
N VAL A 86 23.05 -0.80 3.03
CA VAL A 86 22.94 -1.68 4.22
C VAL A 86 24.30 -2.28 4.55
N PRO A 87 24.73 -2.34 5.81
CA PRO A 87 24.11 -1.77 7.02
C PRO A 87 24.59 -0.35 7.36
N SER A 88 25.46 0.24 6.55
CA SER A 88 26.19 1.47 6.91
C SER A 88 25.32 2.72 7.05
N TRP A 89 24.27 2.85 6.21
CA TRP A 89 23.36 4.00 6.19
C TRP A 89 21.91 3.64 6.49
N LEU A 90 21.56 2.36 6.36
CA LEU A 90 20.20 1.86 6.51
C LEU A 90 20.23 0.60 7.34
N SER A 91 19.48 0.58 8.45
CA SER A 91 19.38 -0.63 9.26
C SER A 91 18.67 -1.75 8.46
N PRO A 92 19.06 -3.03 8.66
CA PRO A 92 18.45 -4.16 7.95
C PRO A 92 16.93 -4.20 8.09
N ALA A 93 16.39 -3.90 9.27
CA ALA A 93 14.94 -3.91 9.53
C ALA A 93 14.21 -2.85 8.71
N ILE A 94 14.75 -1.63 8.60
CA ILE A 94 14.18 -0.56 7.80
C ILE A 94 14.31 -0.85 6.30
N TYR A 95 15.44 -1.45 5.90
CA TYR A 95 15.63 -1.87 4.52
C TYR A 95 14.55 -2.90 4.08
N LEU A 96 14.28 -3.91 4.92
CA LEU A 96 13.18 -4.84 4.68
C LEU A 96 11.84 -4.12 4.56
N GLY A 97 11.59 -3.09 5.37
CA GLY A 97 10.41 -2.24 5.25
C GLY A 97 10.35 -1.49 3.91
N PHE A 98 11.48 -1.04 3.34
CA PHE A 98 11.53 -0.46 1.99
C PHE A 98 11.30 -1.50 0.90
N LEU A 99 11.86 -2.69 1.00
CA LEU A 99 11.58 -3.79 0.07
C LEU A 99 10.09 -4.12 0.09
N TYR A 100 9.51 -4.21 1.28
CA TYR A 100 8.09 -4.42 1.46
C TYR A 100 7.25 -3.31 0.81
N LEU A 101 7.55 -2.03 1.12
CA LEU A 101 6.92 -0.86 0.49
C LEU A 101 6.94 -0.97 -1.04
N CYS A 102 8.10 -1.32 -1.61
CA CYS A 102 8.30 -1.40 -3.05
C CYS A 102 7.49 -2.52 -3.72
N ALA A 103 7.18 -3.60 -3.00
CA ALA A 103 6.39 -4.72 -3.50
C ALA A 103 4.86 -4.51 -3.45
N LEU A 104 4.38 -3.45 -2.78
CA LEU A 104 2.95 -3.21 -2.57
C LEU A 104 2.23 -2.68 -3.82
N PRO A 105 0.90 -2.89 -3.92
CA PRO A 105 0.07 -2.32 -4.98
C PRO A 105 -0.15 -0.81 -4.82
N ALA A 106 -0.67 -0.20 -5.87
CA ALA A 106 -1.07 1.20 -5.88
C ALA A 106 -2.30 1.47 -4.99
N THR A 107 -2.45 2.74 -4.55
CA THR A 107 -3.68 3.18 -3.86
C THR A 107 -4.81 3.35 -4.86
N VAL A 108 -6.05 2.99 -4.47
CA VAL A 108 -7.22 3.20 -5.33
C VAL A 108 -7.79 4.61 -5.16
N GLN A 109 -8.21 4.96 -3.95
CA GLN A 109 -8.95 6.21 -3.69
C GLN A 109 -8.16 7.47 -4.02
N SER A 110 -6.93 7.59 -3.52
CA SER A 110 -6.12 8.80 -3.76
C SER A 110 -5.61 8.91 -5.19
N ALA A 111 -5.38 7.78 -5.88
CA ALA A 111 -5.01 7.81 -7.29
C ALA A 111 -6.14 8.39 -8.14
N ILE A 112 -7.37 7.90 -7.95
CA ILE A 112 -8.56 8.38 -8.66
C ILE A 112 -8.83 9.86 -8.33
N ALA A 113 -8.76 10.24 -7.04
CA ALA A 113 -9.03 11.60 -6.60
C ALA A 113 -8.06 12.62 -7.21
N PHE A 114 -6.75 12.34 -7.20
CA PHE A 114 -5.76 13.24 -7.79
C PHE A 114 -5.79 13.25 -9.31
N THR A 115 -6.08 12.11 -9.96
CA THR A 115 -6.30 12.06 -11.41
C THR A 115 -7.49 12.94 -11.81
N SER A 116 -8.60 12.85 -11.08
CA SER A 116 -9.80 13.66 -11.31
C SER A 116 -9.51 15.15 -11.08
N MET A 117 -8.82 15.50 -9.99
CA MET A 117 -8.45 16.88 -9.67
C MET A 117 -7.55 17.49 -10.74
N ALA A 118 -6.66 16.71 -11.32
CA ALA A 118 -5.69 17.15 -12.32
C ALA A 118 -6.23 17.14 -13.76
N GLY A 119 -7.48 16.71 -13.98
CA GLY A 119 -8.07 16.59 -15.33
C GLY A 119 -7.60 15.38 -16.13
N GLY A 120 -7.13 14.33 -15.46
CA GLY A 120 -6.70 13.07 -16.10
C GLY A 120 -7.85 12.14 -16.48
N ASN A 121 -7.51 11.01 -17.08
CA ASN A 121 -8.45 9.96 -17.49
C ASN A 121 -8.92 9.14 -16.28
N VAL A 122 -10.03 9.59 -15.66
CA VAL A 122 -10.57 8.99 -14.43
C VAL A 122 -10.99 7.52 -14.62
N SER A 123 -11.57 7.19 -15.78
CA SER A 123 -11.98 5.81 -16.07
C SER A 123 -10.78 4.86 -16.14
N ALA A 124 -9.70 5.27 -16.79
CA ALA A 124 -8.45 4.52 -16.82
C ALA A 124 -7.81 4.43 -15.42
N ALA A 125 -7.90 5.49 -14.61
CA ALA A 125 -7.41 5.48 -13.23
C ALA A 125 -8.15 4.46 -12.35
N VAL A 126 -9.48 4.42 -12.44
CA VAL A 126 -10.31 3.43 -11.72
C VAL A 126 -9.88 2.01 -12.08
N CYS A 127 -9.73 1.73 -13.38
CA CYS A 127 -9.31 0.40 -13.84
C CYS A 127 -7.90 0.04 -13.42
N SER A 128 -6.92 0.92 -13.65
CA SER A 128 -5.51 0.66 -13.28
C SER A 128 -5.33 0.46 -11.79
N ALA A 129 -5.92 1.32 -10.97
CA ALA A 129 -5.78 1.23 -9.53
C ALA A 129 -6.47 -0.04 -8.97
N SER A 130 -7.66 -0.37 -9.49
CA SER A 130 -8.38 -1.59 -9.10
C SER A 130 -7.59 -2.84 -9.53
N ALA A 131 -7.12 -2.89 -10.78
CA ALA A 131 -6.29 -3.99 -11.27
C ALA A 131 -5.01 -4.15 -10.45
N SER A 132 -4.32 -3.04 -10.13
CA SER A 132 -3.14 -3.05 -9.26
C SER A 132 -3.45 -3.62 -7.87
N SER A 133 -4.58 -3.22 -7.26
CA SER A 133 -4.97 -3.72 -5.94
C SER A 133 -5.24 -5.23 -5.95
N ILE A 134 -5.92 -5.72 -6.99
CA ILE A 134 -6.22 -7.16 -7.15
C ILE A 134 -4.94 -7.95 -7.38
N LEU A 135 -4.14 -7.52 -8.38
CA LEU A 135 -2.88 -8.18 -8.69
C LEU A 135 -1.91 -8.16 -7.50
N GLY A 136 -1.96 -7.09 -6.69
CA GLY A 136 -1.14 -6.96 -5.50
C GLY A 136 -1.39 -8.04 -4.45
N ILE A 137 -2.61 -8.56 -4.34
CA ILE A 137 -2.91 -9.67 -3.41
C ILE A 137 -2.08 -10.92 -3.77
N PHE A 138 -1.79 -11.11 -5.06
CA PHE A 138 -1.02 -12.24 -5.57
C PHE A 138 0.47 -11.91 -5.69
N LEU A 139 0.77 -10.77 -6.33
CA LEU A 139 2.15 -10.41 -6.68
C LEU A 139 2.96 -9.94 -5.46
N SER A 140 2.35 -9.21 -4.51
CA SER A 140 3.11 -8.67 -3.39
C SER A 140 3.74 -9.76 -2.51
N PRO A 141 3.04 -10.83 -2.09
CA PRO A 141 3.67 -11.91 -1.34
C PRO A 141 4.81 -12.59 -2.11
N VAL A 142 4.63 -12.81 -3.43
CA VAL A 142 5.66 -13.41 -4.28
C VAL A 142 6.89 -12.49 -4.38
N LEU A 143 6.69 -11.20 -4.66
CA LEU A 143 7.76 -10.23 -4.77
C LEU A 143 8.53 -10.08 -3.45
N VAL A 144 7.82 -9.97 -2.33
CA VAL A 144 8.44 -9.91 -1.00
C VAL A 144 9.26 -11.16 -0.72
N GLY A 145 8.70 -12.34 -0.97
CA GLY A 145 9.41 -13.60 -0.80
C GLY A 145 10.67 -13.68 -1.67
N MET A 146 10.60 -13.29 -2.94
CA MET A 146 11.75 -13.25 -3.84
C MET A 146 12.82 -12.24 -3.38
N MET A 147 12.42 -11.03 -2.99
CA MET A 147 13.34 -9.96 -2.58
C MET A 147 14.04 -10.27 -1.26
N ILE A 148 13.35 -10.87 -0.30
CA ILE A 148 13.92 -11.32 0.98
C ILE A 148 14.85 -12.51 0.76
N HIS A 149 14.49 -13.45 -0.12
CA HIS A 149 15.32 -14.62 -0.41
C HIS A 149 16.67 -14.23 -1.02
N VAL A 150 16.71 -13.18 -1.84
CA VAL A 150 17.94 -12.62 -2.38
C VAL A 150 18.88 -12.12 -1.26
N GLN A 151 18.37 -11.82 -0.06
CA GLN A 151 19.15 -11.38 1.11
C GLN A 151 19.69 -12.53 1.98
N GLY A 152 19.44 -13.80 1.60
CA GLY A 152 20.03 -14.97 2.26
C GLY A 152 19.35 -15.44 3.54
N GLU A 153 18.19 -14.93 3.89
CA GLU A 153 17.38 -15.45 4.99
C GLU A 153 16.59 -16.69 4.52
N GLY A 154 17.15 -17.87 4.78
CA GLY A 154 16.59 -19.16 4.41
C GLY A 154 15.38 -19.56 5.24
N ILE A 155 14.22 -18.95 4.97
CA ILE A 155 12.92 -19.48 5.40
C ILE A 155 12.46 -20.45 4.31
N ASP A 156 11.71 -21.50 4.69
CA ASP A 156 11.04 -22.39 3.72
C ASP A 156 9.97 -21.60 2.97
N THR A 157 10.47 -20.84 1.98
CA THR A 157 9.83 -19.64 1.44
C THR A 157 8.57 -19.99 0.69
N TRP A 158 8.52 -21.18 0.06
CA TRP A 158 7.38 -21.55 -0.78
C TRP A 158 6.14 -21.86 0.06
N HIS A 159 6.28 -22.64 1.11
CA HIS A 159 5.16 -22.94 2.02
C HIS A 159 4.65 -21.69 2.73
N SER A 160 5.55 -20.79 3.13
CA SER A 160 5.18 -19.50 3.75
C SER A 160 4.42 -18.62 2.77
N ILE A 161 4.91 -18.43 1.54
CA ILE A 161 4.23 -17.67 0.49
C ILE A 161 2.85 -18.27 0.19
N GLN A 162 2.75 -19.60 0.06
CA GLN A 162 1.49 -20.28 -0.20
C GLN A 162 0.48 -20.07 0.93
N SER A 163 0.91 -20.18 2.19
CA SER A 163 0.05 -19.92 3.36
C SER A 163 -0.45 -18.48 3.39
N ILE A 164 0.43 -17.52 3.14
CA ILE A 164 0.11 -16.08 3.09
C ILE A 164 -0.86 -15.80 1.95
N MET A 165 -0.60 -16.33 0.77
CA MET A 165 -1.50 -16.20 -0.38
C MET A 165 -2.90 -16.74 -0.05
N MET A 166 -2.99 -17.90 0.59
CA MET A 166 -4.28 -18.48 0.97
C MET A 166 -5.02 -17.60 1.99
N GLN A 167 -4.33 -17.05 2.99
CA GLN A 167 -4.94 -16.19 3.99
C GLN A 167 -5.49 -14.88 3.40
N LEU A 168 -4.89 -14.34 2.35
CA LEU A 168 -5.34 -13.13 1.67
C LEU A 168 -6.34 -13.44 0.56
N MET A 169 -6.07 -14.47 -0.24
CA MET A 169 -6.89 -14.84 -1.40
C MET A 169 -8.24 -15.45 -1.02
N LEU A 170 -8.26 -16.34 -0.03
CA LEU A 170 -9.48 -17.07 0.31
C LEU A 170 -10.63 -16.10 0.66
N PRO A 171 -10.47 -15.16 1.61
CA PRO A 171 -11.54 -14.20 1.89
C PRO A 171 -11.88 -13.31 0.68
N PHE A 172 -10.87 -12.91 -0.11
CA PHE A 172 -11.10 -12.12 -1.33
C PHE A 172 -11.93 -12.88 -2.36
N VAL A 173 -11.58 -14.14 -2.67
CA VAL A 173 -12.31 -14.98 -3.63
C VAL A 173 -13.72 -15.25 -3.14
N VAL A 174 -13.90 -15.60 -1.87
CA VAL A 174 -15.23 -15.80 -1.26
C VAL A 174 -16.06 -14.52 -1.36
N GLY A 175 -15.47 -13.35 -1.08
CA GLY A 175 -16.12 -12.06 -1.25
C GLY A 175 -16.54 -11.80 -2.70
N HIS A 176 -15.67 -12.10 -3.67
CA HIS A 176 -15.98 -11.93 -5.08
C HIS A 176 -17.09 -12.88 -5.57
N LEU A 177 -17.06 -14.13 -5.15
CA LEU A 177 -18.10 -15.12 -5.45
C LEU A 177 -19.44 -14.78 -4.78
N SER A 178 -19.42 -14.14 -3.61
CA SER A 178 -20.61 -13.66 -2.90
C SER A 178 -21.24 -12.42 -3.54
N ARG A 179 -20.54 -11.73 -4.45
CA ARG A 179 -21.02 -10.48 -5.07
C ARG A 179 -22.39 -10.57 -5.73
N PRO A 180 -22.81 -11.67 -6.42
CA PRO A 180 -24.16 -11.78 -6.97
C PRO A 180 -25.26 -11.64 -5.90
N LEU A 181 -24.98 -12.05 -4.66
CA LEU A 181 -25.90 -12.01 -3.53
C LEU A 181 -25.85 -10.67 -2.79
N ILE A 182 -24.64 -10.19 -2.48
CA ILE A 182 -24.44 -9.03 -1.59
C ILE A 182 -24.02 -7.75 -2.33
N GLY A 183 -23.75 -7.80 -3.63
CA GLY A 183 -23.19 -6.68 -4.39
C GLY A 183 -24.05 -5.41 -4.35
N ARG A 184 -25.40 -5.57 -4.42
CA ARG A 184 -26.33 -4.42 -4.31
C ARG A 184 -26.22 -3.74 -2.94
N TRP A 185 -26.11 -4.52 -1.88
CA TRP A 185 -25.92 -4.01 -0.53
C TRP A 185 -24.56 -3.32 -0.39
N VAL A 186 -23.49 -3.93 -0.90
CA VAL A 186 -22.15 -3.36 -0.92
C VAL A 186 -22.12 -2.02 -1.66
N ASP A 187 -22.74 -1.94 -2.82
CA ASP A 187 -22.76 -0.73 -3.64
C ASP A 187 -23.59 0.39 -2.99
N SER A 188 -24.64 0.07 -2.24
CA SER A 188 -25.47 1.05 -1.49
C SER A 188 -24.84 1.51 -0.18
N HIS A 189 -23.90 0.73 0.42
CA HIS A 189 -23.29 1.03 1.71
C HIS A 189 -21.78 1.37 1.61
N ARG A 190 -21.34 1.88 0.47
CA ARG A 190 -19.91 2.27 0.24
C ARG A 190 -19.29 3.12 1.36
N PRO A 191 -19.98 4.14 1.93
CA PRO A 191 -19.42 4.93 3.02
C PRO A 191 -19.17 4.10 4.29
N LEU A 192 -20.08 3.18 4.62
CA LEU A 192 -19.93 2.28 5.77
C LEU A 192 -18.73 1.34 5.59
N ILE A 193 -18.61 0.76 4.39
CA ILE A 193 -17.52 -0.14 4.06
C ILE A 193 -16.17 0.61 4.08
N GLY A 194 -16.14 1.87 3.63
CA GLY A 194 -14.95 2.72 3.76
C GLY A 194 -14.52 2.97 5.21
N LYS A 195 -15.49 3.16 6.12
CA LYS A 195 -15.21 3.25 7.56
C LYS A 195 -14.71 1.94 8.14
N LEU A 196 -15.26 0.80 7.71
CA LEU A 196 -14.79 -0.53 8.09
C LEU A 196 -13.33 -0.76 7.67
N ASP A 197 -13.00 -0.41 6.42
CA ASP A 197 -11.62 -0.49 5.91
C ASP A 197 -10.67 0.35 6.79
N GLN A 198 -11.04 1.61 7.08
CA GLN A 198 -10.24 2.51 7.92
C GLN A 198 -10.09 1.98 9.35
N SER A 199 -11.17 1.50 9.97
CA SER A 199 -11.14 0.93 11.31
C SER A 199 -10.26 -0.31 11.40
N SER A 200 -10.31 -1.18 10.39
CA SER A 200 -9.46 -2.37 10.31
C SER A 200 -7.96 -1.99 10.24
N ILE A 201 -7.62 -0.96 9.44
CA ILE A 201 -6.25 -0.46 9.35
C ILE A 201 -5.78 0.09 10.70
N LEU A 202 -6.61 0.91 11.35
CA LEU A 202 -6.28 1.50 12.66
C LEU A 202 -6.08 0.44 13.73
N LEU A 203 -6.90 -0.62 13.72
CA LEU A 203 -6.75 -1.75 14.63
C LEU A 203 -5.44 -2.50 14.41
N VAL A 204 -5.11 -2.81 13.15
CA VAL A 204 -3.82 -3.46 12.79
C VAL A 204 -2.65 -2.59 13.25
N VAL A 205 -2.70 -1.28 12.99
CA VAL A 205 -1.66 -0.34 13.41
C VAL A 205 -1.53 -0.32 14.93
N TYR A 206 -2.64 -0.22 15.65
CA TYR A 206 -2.61 -0.22 17.11
C TYR A 206 -1.93 -1.47 17.68
N VAL A 207 -2.33 -2.65 17.23
CA VAL A 207 -1.76 -3.93 17.69
C VAL A 207 -0.29 -4.04 17.32
N ALA A 208 0.08 -3.74 16.06
CA ALA A 208 1.46 -3.84 15.60
C ALA A 208 2.41 -2.89 16.34
N PHE A 209 1.96 -1.66 16.62
CA PHE A 209 2.75 -0.68 17.37
C PHE A 209 2.78 -0.99 18.86
N SER A 210 1.70 -1.48 19.46
CA SER A 210 1.70 -1.98 20.84
C SER A 210 2.73 -3.10 21.04
N GLU A 211 2.73 -4.09 20.15
CA GLU A 211 3.69 -5.20 20.18
C GLU A 211 5.14 -4.70 20.04
N ALA A 212 5.38 -3.77 19.12
CA ALA A 212 6.70 -3.16 18.92
C ALA A 212 7.19 -2.39 20.17
N VAL A 213 6.28 -1.71 20.90
CA VAL A 213 6.60 -1.03 22.16
C VAL A 213 6.94 -2.02 23.24
N VAL A 214 6.10 -3.05 23.44
CA VAL A 214 6.28 -4.08 24.48
C VAL A 214 7.62 -4.81 24.30
N GLN A 215 8.01 -5.04 23.06
CA GLN A 215 9.30 -5.70 22.73
C GLN A 215 10.50 -4.74 22.69
N GLY A 216 10.29 -3.45 22.95
CA GLY A 216 11.38 -2.47 22.97
C GLY A 216 12.01 -2.18 21.61
N ILE A 217 11.33 -2.52 20.51
CA ILE A 217 11.86 -2.35 19.13
C ILE A 217 12.11 -0.87 18.83
N TRP A 218 11.31 0.03 19.40
CA TRP A 218 11.50 1.49 19.23
C TRP A 218 12.81 2.04 19.75
N HIS A 219 13.46 1.34 20.71
CA HIS A 219 14.81 1.71 21.17
C HIS A 219 15.87 1.43 20.10
N GLN A 220 15.55 0.65 19.07
CA GLN A 220 16.44 0.32 17.95
C GLN A 220 16.30 1.28 16.78
N VAL A 221 15.24 2.09 16.73
CA VAL A 221 14.98 3.07 15.67
C VAL A 221 15.45 4.46 16.13
N GLY A 222 16.59 4.90 15.62
CA GLY A 222 17.17 6.19 15.95
C GLY A 222 16.64 7.33 15.06
N TRP A 223 17.03 8.57 15.39
CA TRP A 223 16.73 9.75 14.57
C TRP A 223 17.32 9.66 13.16
N TYR A 224 18.50 9.03 13.03
CA TYR A 224 19.14 8.77 11.74
C TYR A 224 18.29 7.84 10.86
N ASP A 225 17.66 6.83 11.45
CA ASP A 225 16.76 5.93 10.74
C ASP A 225 15.54 6.67 10.22
N LEU A 226 14.90 7.50 11.05
CA LEU A 226 13.75 8.31 10.64
C LEU A 226 14.13 9.30 9.53
N ALA A 227 15.27 9.98 9.65
CA ALA A 227 15.76 10.89 8.63
C ALA A 227 16.05 10.15 7.31
N SER A 228 16.64 8.96 7.39
CA SER A 228 16.90 8.10 6.23
C SER A 228 15.62 7.66 5.55
N ILE A 229 14.59 7.28 6.33
CA ILE A 229 13.28 6.90 5.78
C ILE A 229 12.66 8.08 5.01
N VAL A 230 12.66 9.28 5.59
CA VAL A 230 12.09 10.47 4.93
C VAL A 230 12.86 10.79 3.65
N LEU A 231 14.19 10.82 3.72
CA LEU A 231 15.05 11.13 2.57
C LEU A 231 14.84 10.11 1.44
N LEU A 232 14.96 8.82 1.74
CA LEU A 232 14.80 7.76 0.75
C LEU A 232 13.38 7.70 0.18
N SER A 233 12.37 7.98 0.99
CA SER A 233 10.98 8.09 0.52
C SER A 233 10.81 9.24 -0.48
N CYS A 234 11.41 10.41 -0.21
CA CYS A 234 11.39 11.55 -1.14
C CYS A 234 12.12 11.22 -2.44
N VAL A 235 13.31 10.61 -2.36
CA VAL A 235 14.11 10.21 -3.53
C VAL A 235 13.35 9.18 -4.36
N LEU A 236 12.82 8.13 -3.72
CA LEU A 236 12.07 7.07 -4.38
C LEU A 236 10.83 7.63 -5.11
N LEU A 237 10.06 8.49 -4.43
CA LEU A 237 8.90 9.12 -5.04
C LEU A 237 9.28 10.02 -6.23
N ALA A 238 10.33 10.84 -6.08
CA ALA A 238 10.81 11.70 -7.15
C ALA A 238 11.25 10.91 -8.38
N LEU A 239 12.03 9.83 -8.19
CA LEU A 239 12.48 8.97 -9.28
C LEU A 239 11.31 8.35 -10.03
N VAL A 240 10.31 7.82 -9.31
CA VAL A 240 9.14 7.18 -9.94
C VAL A 240 8.24 8.23 -10.63
N LEU A 241 8.04 9.42 -10.05
CA LEU A 241 7.30 10.50 -10.71
C LEU A 241 7.99 10.95 -12.00
N CYS A 242 9.30 11.17 -11.96
CA CYS A 242 10.08 11.54 -13.14
C CYS A 242 10.03 10.45 -14.22
N TRP A 243 10.18 9.19 -13.82
CA TRP A 243 10.05 8.04 -14.72
C TRP A 243 8.68 7.99 -15.39
N ASN A 244 7.59 8.10 -14.62
CA ASN A 244 6.23 8.03 -15.15
C ASN A 244 5.93 9.17 -16.13
N VAL A 245 6.41 10.38 -15.85
CA VAL A 245 6.31 11.51 -16.81
C VAL A 245 7.14 11.24 -18.06
N TRP A 246 8.37 10.77 -17.90
CA TRP A 246 9.27 10.51 -19.03
C TRP A 246 8.74 9.40 -19.94
N ILE A 247 8.33 8.26 -19.37
CA ILE A 247 7.88 7.10 -20.14
C ILE A 247 6.54 7.38 -20.84
N SER A 248 5.61 8.10 -20.20
CA SER A 248 4.34 8.44 -20.80
C SER A 248 4.52 9.34 -22.04
N ARG A 249 5.42 10.33 -21.95
CA ARG A 249 5.75 11.20 -23.10
C ARG A 249 6.48 10.44 -24.20
N ARG A 250 7.42 9.54 -23.83
CA ARG A 250 8.15 8.71 -24.78
C ARG A 250 7.24 7.77 -25.57
N LEU A 251 6.21 7.25 -24.93
CA LEU A 251 5.24 6.34 -25.55
C LEU A 251 4.09 7.06 -26.28
N GLY A 252 4.09 8.40 -26.28
CA GLY A 252 3.12 9.21 -27.00
C GLY A 252 1.72 9.22 -26.40
N PHE A 253 1.59 9.05 -25.08
CA PHE A 253 0.32 9.23 -24.38
C PHE A 253 -0.10 10.69 -24.40
N ASP A 254 -1.41 10.93 -24.50
CA ASP A 254 -1.98 12.25 -24.33
C ASP A 254 -1.83 12.75 -22.87
N LYS A 255 -2.18 14.00 -22.63
CA LYS A 255 -1.97 14.62 -21.33
C LYS A 255 -2.84 14.01 -20.23
N ALA A 256 -4.07 13.62 -20.56
CA ALA A 256 -4.98 13.00 -19.60
C ALA A 256 -4.48 11.62 -19.17
N ASP A 257 -3.93 10.84 -20.09
CA ASP A 257 -3.33 9.55 -19.83
C ASP A 257 -1.96 9.69 -19.11
N GLU A 258 -1.12 10.70 -19.46
CA GLU A 258 0.10 11.04 -18.70
C GLU A 258 -0.21 11.27 -17.22
N ILE A 259 -1.21 12.12 -16.93
CA ILE A 259 -1.67 12.42 -15.57
C ILE A 259 -2.08 11.13 -14.84
N THR A 260 -2.83 10.27 -15.54
CA THR A 260 -3.28 8.99 -14.97
C THR A 260 -2.11 8.05 -14.65
N ILE A 261 -1.16 7.91 -15.56
CA ILE A 261 0.06 7.10 -15.33
C ILE A 261 0.85 7.64 -14.14
N VAL A 262 1.02 8.96 -14.07
CA VAL A 262 1.76 9.62 -12.99
C VAL A 262 1.12 9.31 -11.63
N PHE A 263 -0.19 9.48 -11.48
CA PHE A 263 -0.86 9.29 -10.19
C PHE A 263 -1.15 7.83 -9.84
N CYS A 264 -1.39 6.95 -10.82
CA CYS A 264 -1.60 5.53 -10.54
C CYS A 264 -0.27 4.77 -10.35
N GLY A 265 0.76 5.09 -11.14
CA GLY A 265 2.04 4.38 -11.11
C GLY A 265 3.01 4.81 -10.02
N SER A 266 2.76 5.94 -9.32
CA SER A 266 3.69 6.46 -8.30
C SER A 266 3.30 6.19 -6.86
N LYS A 267 2.16 5.54 -6.63
CA LYS A 267 1.60 5.42 -5.27
C LYS A 267 1.69 4.02 -4.72
N LYS A 268 1.79 3.95 -3.39
CA LYS A 268 1.76 2.71 -2.62
C LYS A 268 0.63 2.72 -1.60
N SER A 269 -0.08 1.61 -1.48
CA SER A 269 -1.31 1.50 -0.69
C SER A 269 -1.02 1.17 0.76
N LEU A 270 -1.25 2.13 1.65
CA LEU A 270 -1.27 1.89 3.10
C LEU A 270 -2.41 0.94 3.49
N ALA A 271 -3.59 1.13 2.85
CA ALA A 271 -4.79 0.35 3.14
C ALA A 271 -4.63 -1.16 2.86
N ASN A 272 -3.88 -1.51 1.82
CA ASN A 272 -3.56 -2.90 1.53
C ASN A 272 -2.30 -3.35 2.29
N GLY A 273 -1.29 -2.48 2.38
CA GLY A 273 0.01 -2.83 2.93
C GLY A 273 -0.04 -3.15 4.42
N VAL A 274 -0.71 -2.36 5.25
CA VAL A 274 -0.75 -2.62 6.70
C VAL A 274 -1.41 -3.97 7.03
N PRO A 275 -2.60 -4.31 6.50
CA PRO A 275 -3.20 -5.63 6.71
C PRO A 275 -2.36 -6.77 6.14
N MET A 276 -1.76 -6.59 4.97
CA MET A 276 -0.88 -7.61 4.38
C MET A 276 0.38 -7.84 5.22
N ALA A 277 0.99 -6.79 5.78
CA ALA A 277 2.14 -6.92 6.66
C ALA A 277 1.82 -7.79 7.89
N ASN A 278 0.64 -7.61 8.46
CA ASN A 278 0.20 -8.41 9.62
C ASN A 278 0.05 -9.90 9.31
N VAL A 279 -0.21 -10.26 8.06
CA VAL A 279 -0.28 -11.65 7.60
C VAL A 279 1.10 -12.19 7.22
N MET A 280 1.97 -11.33 6.67
CA MET A 280 3.24 -11.74 6.07
C MET A 280 4.40 -11.80 7.06
N PHE A 281 4.36 -10.99 8.11
CA PHE A 281 5.46 -10.85 9.07
C PHE A 281 5.05 -11.23 10.49
N PRO A 282 5.99 -11.69 11.32
CA PRO A 282 5.74 -11.86 12.74
C PRO A 282 5.27 -10.56 13.39
N ALA A 283 4.28 -10.65 14.28
CA ALA A 283 3.65 -9.50 14.92
C ALA A 283 4.63 -8.43 15.46
N PRO A 284 5.75 -8.81 16.11
CA PRO A 284 6.72 -7.85 16.63
C PRO A 284 7.36 -6.97 15.56
N SER A 285 7.66 -7.52 14.40
CA SER A 285 8.36 -6.81 13.33
C SER A 285 7.46 -5.92 12.49
N VAL A 286 6.13 -6.13 12.52
CA VAL A 286 5.18 -5.40 11.68
C VAL A 286 5.28 -3.89 11.86
N GLY A 287 5.43 -3.42 13.11
CA GLY A 287 5.54 -1.98 13.40
C GLY A 287 6.69 -1.30 12.65
N VAL A 288 7.88 -1.90 12.68
CA VAL A 288 9.06 -1.35 11.98
C VAL A 288 8.94 -1.54 10.47
N MET A 289 8.41 -2.68 10.01
CA MET A 289 8.21 -2.97 8.59
C MET A 289 7.26 -2.00 7.89
N VAL A 290 6.20 -1.55 8.58
CA VAL A 290 5.23 -0.62 8.00
C VAL A 290 5.64 0.85 8.13
N LEU A 291 6.66 1.17 8.93
CA LEU A 291 7.08 2.56 9.16
C LEU A 291 7.50 3.28 7.87
N PRO A 292 8.36 2.72 6.99
CA PRO A 292 8.66 3.34 5.69
C PRO A 292 7.41 3.55 4.83
N LEU A 293 6.48 2.59 4.83
CA LEU A 293 5.22 2.70 4.10
C LEU A 293 4.35 3.86 4.62
N MET A 294 4.24 4.01 5.95
CA MET A 294 3.45 5.08 6.56
C MET A 294 4.01 6.47 6.20
N ILE A 295 5.32 6.65 6.33
CA ILE A 295 6.01 7.90 6.00
C ILE A 295 5.92 8.20 4.51
N PHE A 296 6.22 7.21 3.65
CA PHE A 296 6.09 7.34 2.20
C PHE A 296 4.66 7.72 1.80
N HIS A 297 3.65 7.10 2.43
CA HIS A 297 2.25 7.38 2.14
C HIS A 297 1.87 8.83 2.42
N GLN A 298 2.37 9.43 3.50
CA GLN A 298 2.13 10.83 3.80
C GLN A 298 2.84 11.77 2.80
N ILE A 299 4.10 11.47 2.50
CA ILE A 299 4.89 12.25 1.53
C ILE A 299 4.21 12.21 0.15
N GLN A 300 3.80 11.02 -0.32
CA GLN A 300 3.13 10.89 -1.62
C GLN A 300 1.80 11.66 -1.69
N LEU A 301 1.01 11.70 -0.59
CA LEU A 301 -0.24 12.47 -0.57
C LEU A 301 0.04 13.98 -0.67
N MET A 302 1.01 14.50 0.09
CA MET A 302 1.39 15.91 0.07
C MET A 302 1.93 16.33 -1.29
N VAL A 303 2.89 15.58 -1.83
CA VAL A 303 3.52 15.89 -3.13
C VAL A 303 2.50 15.80 -4.26
N CYS A 304 1.69 14.73 -4.28
CA CYS A 304 0.68 14.56 -5.32
C CYS A 304 -0.45 15.59 -5.25
N ALA A 305 -0.81 16.08 -4.07
CA ALA A 305 -1.80 17.17 -3.94
C ALA A 305 -1.29 18.47 -4.59
N VAL A 306 0.00 18.81 -4.37
CA VAL A 306 0.62 19.97 -5.01
C VAL A 306 0.73 19.77 -6.52
N LEU A 307 1.13 18.58 -6.96
CA LEU A 307 1.27 18.25 -8.36
C LEU A 307 -0.08 18.27 -9.10
N ALA A 308 -1.15 17.75 -8.49
CA ALA A 308 -2.50 17.76 -9.07
C ALA A 308 -3.02 19.19 -9.26
N ARG A 309 -2.78 20.10 -8.30
CA ARG A 309 -3.10 21.53 -8.47
C ARG A 309 -2.35 22.17 -9.62
N ARG A 310 -1.05 21.89 -9.76
CA ARG A 310 -0.23 22.41 -10.86
C ARG A 310 -0.75 21.95 -12.23
N TYR A 311 -1.12 20.68 -12.36
CA TYR A 311 -1.73 20.16 -13.59
C TYR A 311 -3.06 20.86 -13.88
N HIS A 312 -3.90 21.05 -12.88
CA HIS A 312 -5.19 21.76 -13.03
C HIS A 312 -5.00 23.22 -13.50
N GLU A 313 -4.05 23.95 -12.88
CA GLU A 313 -3.75 25.36 -13.23
C GLU A 313 -3.15 25.51 -14.64
N GLN A 314 -2.54 24.48 -15.20
CA GLN A 314 -2.02 24.45 -16.57
C GLN A 314 -3.11 24.26 -17.64
N GLY A 315 -4.35 24.13 -17.26
CA GLY A 315 -5.51 24.12 -18.18
C GLY A 315 -5.70 22.80 -18.93
N HIS A 316 -5.36 21.71 -18.28
CA HIS A 316 -5.56 20.35 -18.82
C HIS A 316 -6.64 19.60 -18.06
#